data_a93c6ac3ad0fbdef89ffa9974b225f6b
#
_entry.id   a93c6ac3ad0fbdef89ffa9974b225f6b
#
_cell.length_a   1.000
_cell.length_b   1.000
_cell.length_c   1.000
_cell.angle_alpha   90.00
_cell.angle_beta   90.00
_cell.angle_gamma   90.00
#
_symmetry.space_group_name_H-M   'P 1'
#
loop_
_entity.id
_entity.type
_entity.pdbx_description
1 polymer ?
#
loop_
_entity_poly.entity_id
_entity_poly.type
_entity_poly.pdbx_seq_one_letter_code
_entity_poly.pdbx_strand_id
1 'polypeptide(L)'
;IPISLAVRWMELAQGLGLHVRGVGFPGHFMVKVLLPKGQVVMDPTNGQSLSREDLSERLEPYKRQSGLVDDYDVPLGLYLQAATPRDIIARMLRNLKEVHRSQQDWQRLTAVLDRLIVLSPQTWGERRDRGLAHAELGHAKEAVVDLEAYLAHAEDGLDVDMVADRLSALRRSLS
;
A
#
# COMPACT_ATOMS: atom_id res chain seq x y z
N ILE A 1 0.01 13.84 4.69
CA ILE A 1 0.44 12.43 4.54
C ILE A 1 1.86 12.44 3.99
N PRO A 2 2.82 11.71 4.59
CA PRO A 2 4.25 11.77 4.20
C PRO A 2 4.51 11.57 2.71
N ILE A 3 3.83 10.62 2.06
CA ILE A 3 4.04 10.33 0.63
C ILE A 3 3.63 11.51 -0.28
N SER A 4 2.60 12.27 0.07
CA SER A 4 2.18 13.45 -0.71
C SER A 4 3.22 14.57 -0.64
N LEU A 5 3.85 14.72 0.53
CA LEU A 5 5.00 15.63 0.70
C LEU A 5 6.20 15.16 -0.12
N ALA A 6 6.49 13.86 -0.11
CA ALA A 6 7.57 13.29 -0.89
C ALA A 6 7.40 13.54 -2.40
N VAL A 7 6.20 13.31 -2.94
CA VAL A 7 5.90 13.55 -4.36
C VAL A 7 6.13 15.02 -4.69
N ARG A 8 5.58 15.92 -3.89
CA ARG A 8 5.75 17.37 -4.11
C ARG A 8 7.22 17.81 -4.01
N TRP A 9 7.96 17.24 -3.05
CA TRP A 9 9.38 17.50 -2.89
C TRP A 9 10.17 17.02 -4.12
N MET A 10 9.86 15.82 -4.63
CA MET A 10 10.50 15.28 -5.84
C MET A 10 10.23 16.15 -7.08
N GLU A 11 9.00 16.64 -7.28
CA GLU A 11 8.67 17.52 -8.39
C GLU A 11 9.46 18.83 -8.33
N LEU A 12 9.53 19.46 -7.16
CA LEU A 12 10.31 20.69 -6.96
C LEU A 12 11.80 20.46 -7.19
N ALA A 13 12.35 19.39 -6.65
CA ALA A 13 13.77 19.06 -6.80
C ALA A 13 14.14 18.74 -8.26
N GLN A 14 13.27 18.03 -8.98
CA GLN A 14 13.43 17.76 -10.42
C GLN A 14 13.36 19.05 -11.25
N GLY A 15 12.46 19.96 -10.88
CA GLY A 15 12.38 21.30 -11.51
C GLY A 15 13.66 22.13 -11.32
N LEU A 16 14.43 21.87 -10.27
CA LEU A 16 15.76 22.46 -10.02
C LEU A 16 16.92 21.68 -10.65
N GLY A 17 16.62 20.65 -11.46
CA GLY A 17 17.65 19.84 -12.14
C GLY A 17 18.26 18.74 -11.28
N LEU A 18 17.72 18.45 -10.07
CA LEU A 18 18.23 17.38 -9.23
C LEU A 18 17.69 16.02 -9.69
N HIS A 19 18.56 15.00 -9.67
CA HIS A 19 18.15 13.63 -9.94
C HIS A 19 17.61 12.98 -8.67
N VAL A 20 16.29 12.90 -8.55
CA VAL A 20 15.61 12.39 -7.35
C VAL A 20 14.72 11.20 -7.66
N ARG A 21 14.55 10.30 -6.69
CA ARG A 21 13.66 9.13 -6.76
C ARG A 21 12.97 8.93 -5.41
N GLY A 22 11.73 8.45 -5.47
CA GLY A 22 11.02 7.97 -4.29
C GLY A 22 11.56 6.60 -3.86
N VAL A 23 11.48 6.32 -2.58
CA VAL A 23 11.89 5.06 -1.96
C VAL A 23 10.76 4.53 -1.11
N GLY A 24 10.26 3.34 -1.44
CA GLY A 24 9.19 2.65 -0.69
C GLY A 24 9.72 1.96 0.57
N PHE A 25 10.38 2.72 1.45
CA PHE A 25 10.95 2.17 2.67
C PHE A 25 9.87 1.60 3.61
N PRO A 26 10.12 0.49 4.33
CA PRO A 26 9.19 -0.06 5.30
C PRO A 26 8.72 0.99 6.31
N GLY A 27 7.41 1.07 6.53
CA GLY A 27 6.78 2.03 7.44
C GLY A 27 6.82 3.49 7.01
N HIS A 28 7.75 3.89 6.14
CA HIS A 28 7.91 5.29 5.74
C HIS A 28 8.22 5.44 4.26
N PHE A 29 7.73 6.49 3.61
CA PHE A 29 8.10 6.81 2.24
C PHE A 29 9.18 7.89 2.25
N MET A 30 10.33 7.59 1.67
CA MET A 30 11.50 8.45 1.66
C MET A 30 11.80 8.96 0.25
N VAL A 31 12.72 9.91 0.15
CA VAL A 31 13.25 10.42 -1.11
C VAL A 31 14.75 10.24 -1.12
N LYS A 32 15.32 9.83 -2.26
CA LYS A 32 16.77 9.83 -2.46
C LYS A 32 17.18 10.76 -3.58
N VAL A 33 18.25 11.51 -3.32
CA VAL A 33 18.94 12.35 -4.29
C VAL A 33 20.13 11.57 -4.81
N LEU A 34 20.22 11.42 -6.12
CA LEU A 34 21.37 10.76 -6.77
C LEU A 34 22.46 11.79 -7.05
N LEU A 35 23.65 11.51 -6.59
CA LEU A 35 24.84 12.35 -6.76
C LEU A 35 25.88 11.59 -7.60
N PRO A 36 26.85 12.28 -8.25
CA PRO A 36 27.90 11.62 -9.05
C PRO A 36 28.72 10.57 -8.28
N LYS A 37 28.84 10.70 -6.95
CA LYS A 37 29.63 9.81 -6.09
C LYS A 37 28.81 9.07 -5.04
N GLY A 38 27.49 8.97 -5.20
CA GLY A 38 26.65 8.28 -4.24
C GLY A 38 25.21 8.76 -4.22
N GLN A 39 24.53 8.58 -3.09
CA GLN A 39 23.15 9.02 -2.91
C GLN A 39 22.94 9.54 -1.49
N VAL A 40 22.02 10.48 -1.33
CA VAL A 40 21.52 10.95 -0.04
C VAL A 40 20.08 10.53 0.10
N VAL A 41 19.73 9.84 1.17
CA VAL A 41 18.35 9.48 1.52
C VAL A 41 17.82 10.49 2.52
N MET A 42 16.62 11.00 2.28
CA MET A 42 16.01 12.04 3.10
C MET A 42 14.59 11.65 3.52
N ASP A 43 14.24 12.05 4.73
CA ASP A 43 12.86 12.00 5.21
C ASP A 43 12.14 13.27 4.73
N PRO A 44 11.12 13.14 3.85
CA PRO A 44 10.43 14.31 3.28
C PRO A 44 9.57 15.05 4.31
N THR A 45 9.34 14.50 5.50
CA THR A 45 8.51 15.12 6.53
C THR A 45 9.24 16.19 7.34
N ASN A 46 10.53 16.02 7.51
CA ASN A 46 11.38 16.94 8.29
C ASN A 46 12.61 17.44 7.53
N GLY A 47 12.86 16.92 6.32
CA GLY A 47 13.99 17.30 5.49
C GLY A 47 15.34 16.77 5.96
N GLN A 48 15.36 15.85 6.95
CA GLN A 48 16.61 15.28 7.46
C GLN A 48 17.20 14.26 6.50
N SER A 49 18.49 14.34 6.27
CA SER A 49 19.26 13.27 5.63
C SER A 49 19.51 12.15 6.64
N LEU A 50 19.37 10.92 6.17
CA LEU A 50 19.53 9.73 6.99
C LEU A 50 20.84 9.02 6.65
N SER A 51 21.61 8.69 7.67
CA SER A 51 22.82 7.87 7.54
C SER A 51 22.45 6.40 7.29
N ARG A 52 23.44 5.58 7.00
CA ARG A 52 23.27 4.14 6.85
C ARG A 52 22.82 3.51 8.18
N GLU A 53 23.35 3.99 9.27
CA GLU A 53 23.03 3.57 10.63
C GLU A 53 21.58 3.90 10.97
N ASP A 54 21.11 5.14 10.72
CA ASP A 54 19.73 5.56 10.92
C ASP A 54 18.74 4.69 10.13
N LEU A 55 19.08 4.36 8.89
CA LEU A 55 18.24 3.52 8.02
C LEU A 55 18.21 2.08 8.52
N SER A 56 19.33 1.54 8.98
CA SER A 56 19.40 0.18 9.54
C SER A 56 18.59 0.09 10.83
N GLU A 57 18.71 1.05 11.73
CA GLU A 57 17.94 1.11 12.98
C GLU A 57 16.43 1.17 12.71
N ARG A 58 16.00 1.95 11.72
CA ARG A 58 14.59 2.04 11.31
C ARG A 58 14.06 0.74 10.69
N LEU A 59 14.92 -0.12 10.13
CA LEU A 59 14.53 -1.41 9.56
C LEU A 59 14.36 -2.51 10.62
N GLU A 60 15.05 -2.42 11.74
CA GLU A 60 15.06 -3.47 12.77
C GLU A 60 13.67 -3.96 13.21
N PRO A 61 12.67 -3.08 13.49
CA PRO A 61 11.32 -3.54 13.87
C PRO A 61 10.66 -4.38 12.78
N TYR A 62 10.88 -4.03 11.51
CA TYR A 62 10.28 -4.72 10.36
C TYR A 62 10.96 -6.06 10.08
N LYS A 63 12.29 -6.12 10.23
CA LYS A 63 13.03 -7.38 10.13
C LYS A 63 12.54 -8.38 11.19
N ARG A 64 12.41 -7.95 12.44
CA ARG A 64 11.90 -8.79 13.55
C ARG A 64 10.49 -9.29 13.27
N GLN A 65 9.59 -8.43 12.81
CA GLN A 65 8.20 -8.80 12.52
C GLN A 65 8.10 -9.80 11.35
N SER A 66 9.04 -9.75 10.39
CA SER A 66 9.08 -10.63 9.22
C SER A 66 9.80 -11.95 9.48
N GLY A 67 10.28 -12.21 10.70
CA GLY A 67 11.04 -13.42 11.03
C GLY A 67 12.43 -13.49 10.38
N LEU A 68 12.89 -12.39 9.80
CA LEU A 68 14.19 -12.26 9.12
C LEU A 68 15.32 -11.93 10.15
N VAL A 69 15.25 -12.53 11.33
CA VAL A 69 16.27 -12.38 12.37
C VAL A 69 17.27 -13.52 12.17
N ASP A 70 18.50 -13.15 11.90
CA ASP A 70 19.77 -13.89 12.03
C ASP A 70 20.38 -14.64 10.84
N ASP A 71 19.68 -15.10 9.78
CA ASP A 71 20.39 -15.89 8.75
C ASP A 71 20.36 -15.32 7.31
N TYR A 72 19.49 -14.35 7.03
CA TYR A 72 19.43 -13.69 5.73
C TYR A 72 19.41 -12.17 5.89
N ASP A 73 20.57 -11.57 6.06
CA ASP A 73 20.69 -10.11 6.10
C ASP A 73 20.40 -9.54 4.70
N VAL A 74 19.13 -9.19 4.48
CA VAL A 74 18.72 -8.51 3.24
C VAL A 74 19.47 -7.19 3.18
N PRO A 75 20.35 -6.98 2.18
CA PRO A 75 21.17 -5.79 2.11
C PRO A 75 20.30 -4.53 2.11
N LEU A 76 20.69 -3.52 2.88
CA LEU A 76 20.00 -2.22 2.95
C LEU A 76 19.69 -1.64 1.56
N GLY A 77 20.58 -1.87 0.59
CA GLY A 77 20.41 -1.42 -0.78
C GLY A 77 19.12 -1.89 -1.46
N LEU A 78 18.60 -3.05 -1.07
CA LEU A 78 17.32 -3.56 -1.61
C LEU A 78 16.13 -2.74 -1.11
N TYR A 79 16.15 -2.30 0.14
CA TYR A 79 15.12 -1.41 0.71
C TYR A 79 15.22 0.01 0.18
N LEU A 80 16.34 0.37 -0.43
CA LEU A 80 16.58 1.69 -1.02
C LEU A 80 16.36 1.72 -2.54
N GLN A 81 15.77 0.70 -3.12
CA GLN A 81 15.41 0.71 -4.54
C GLN A 81 14.42 1.83 -4.84
N ALA A 82 14.56 2.40 -6.06
CA ALA A 82 13.63 3.44 -6.50
C ALA A 82 12.22 2.86 -6.69
N ALA A 83 11.25 3.47 -6.04
CA ALA A 83 9.86 3.16 -6.27
C ALA A 83 9.43 3.59 -7.68
N THR A 84 8.69 2.74 -8.38
CA THR A 84 8.10 3.10 -9.67
C THR A 84 6.94 4.09 -9.46
N PRO A 85 6.56 4.88 -10.49
CA PRO A 85 5.35 5.71 -10.41
C PRO A 85 4.10 4.93 -10.02
N ARG A 86 4.00 3.68 -10.51
CA ARG A 86 2.90 2.76 -10.15
C ARG A 86 2.89 2.44 -8.66
N ASP A 87 4.05 2.14 -8.07
CA ASP A 87 4.16 1.83 -6.64
C ASP A 87 3.81 3.04 -5.77
N ILE A 88 4.23 4.23 -6.20
CA ILE A 88 3.92 5.50 -5.53
C ILE A 88 2.40 5.71 -5.50
N ILE A 89 1.74 5.60 -6.66
CA ILE A 89 0.28 5.77 -6.77
C ILE A 89 -0.44 4.69 -5.96
N ALA A 90 -0.03 3.43 -6.06
CA ALA A 90 -0.62 2.34 -5.29
C ALA A 90 -0.52 2.59 -3.78
N ARG A 91 0.63 3.07 -3.30
CA ARG A 91 0.81 3.41 -1.88
C ARG A 91 -0.05 4.60 -1.46
N MET A 92 -0.19 5.63 -2.29
CA MET A 92 -1.10 6.75 -2.02
C MET A 92 -2.55 6.27 -1.91
N LEU A 93 -2.99 5.42 -2.81
CA LEU A 93 -4.33 4.85 -2.78
C LEU A 93 -4.56 3.95 -1.56
N ARG A 94 -3.58 3.12 -1.17
CA ARG A 94 -3.68 2.33 0.07
C ARG A 94 -3.80 3.21 1.32
N ASN A 95 -3.09 4.32 1.39
CA ASN A 95 -3.26 5.27 2.49
C ASN A 95 -4.69 5.87 2.50
N LEU A 96 -5.25 6.23 1.33
CA LEU A 96 -6.63 6.72 1.23
C LEU A 96 -7.64 5.63 1.58
N LYS A 97 -7.40 4.37 1.18
CA LYS A 97 -8.19 3.21 1.57
C LYS A 97 -8.35 3.12 3.09
N GLU A 98 -7.24 3.21 3.84
CA GLU A 98 -7.28 3.14 5.31
C GLU A 98 -8.01 4.36 5.93
N VAL A 99 -7.83 5.55 5.39
CA VAL A 99 -8.57 6.75 5.83
C VAL A 99 -10.07 6.58 5.63
N HIS A 100 -10.51 6.19 4.43
CA HIS A 100 -11.94 6.03 4.15
C HIS A 100 -12.55 4.85 4.89
N ARG A 101 -11.80 3.75 5.07
CA ARG A 101 -12.21 2.62 5.89
C ARG A 101 -12.44 3.05 7.35
N SER A 102 -11.50 3.77 7.95
CA SER A 102 -11.62 4.23 9.35
C SER A 102 -12.76 5.22 9.56
N GLN A 103 -13.11 5.98 8.53
CA GLN A 103 -14.24 6.92 8.54
C GLN A 103 -15.57 6.29 8.12
N GLN A 104 -15.57 4.99 7.74
CA GLN A 104 -16.73 4.29 7.17
C GLN A 104 -17.33 4.99 5.94
N ASP A 105 -16.48 5.73 5.19
CA ASP A 105 -16.88 6.35 3.93
C ASP A 105 -16.80 5.31 2.79
N TRP A 106 -17.79 4.43 2.78
CA TRP A 106 -17.84 3.29 1.87
C TRP A 106 -17.86 3.70 0.40
N GLN A 107 -18.49 4.83 0.08
CA GLN A 107 -18.54 5.33 -1.29
C GLN A 107 -17.17 5.76 -1.80
N ARG A 108 -16.40 6.50 -1.01
CA ARG A 108 -15.03 6.86 -1.39
C ARG A 108 -14.08 5.67 -1.32
N LEU A 109 -14.33 4.75 -0.40
CA LEU A 109 -13.56 3.50 -0.28
C LEU A 109 -13.69 2.65 -1.56
N THR A 110 -14.90 2.43 -2.08
CA THR A 110 -15.09 1.68 -3.34
C THR A 110 -14.37 2.36 -4.51
N ALA A 111 -14.46 3.69 -4.63
CA ALA A 111 -13.78 4.44 -5.67
C ALA A 111 -12.24 4.36 -5.60
N VAL A 112 -11.66 4.23 -4.41
CA VAL A 112 -10.22 4.00 -4.22
C VAL A 112 -9.86 2.55 -4.59
N LEU A 113 -10.67 1.58 -4.17
CA LEU A 113 -10.46 0.17 -4.46
C LEU A 113 -10.56 -0.15 -5.95
N ASP A 114 -11.46 0.51 -6.69
CA ASP A 114 -11.53 0.43 -8.16
C ASP A 114 -10.18 0.75 -8.80
N ARG A 115 -9.54 1.82 -8.35
CA ARG A 115 -8.23 2.23 -8.87
C ARG A 115 -7.11 1.27 -8.48
N LEU A 116 -7.14 0.74 -7.27
CA LEU A 116 -6.17 -0.26 -6.80
C LEU A 116 -6.28 -1.56 -7.60
N ILE A 117 -7.48 -2.03 -7.90
CA ILE A 117 -7.72 -3.21 -8.71
C ILE A 117 -7.22 -3.03 -10.14
N VAL A 118 -7.39 -1.83 -10.74
CA VAL A 118 -6.81 -1.52 -12.05
C VAL A 118 -5.28 -1.53 -12.02
N LEU A 119 -4.69 -0.97 -10.97
CA LEU A 119 -3.22 -0.97 -10.80
C LEU A 119 -2.67 -2.36 -10.52
N SER A 120 -3.39 -3.18 -9.77
CA SER A 120 -2.91 -4.49 -9.30
C SER A 120 -4.01 -5.54 -9.40
N PRO A 121 -4.35 -6.03 -10.61
CA PRO A 121 -5.48 -6.93 -10.83
C PRO A 121 -5.41 -8.27 -10.08
N GLN A 122 -4.19 -8.70 -9.74
CA GLN A 122 -3.94 -9.96 -9.03
C GLN A 122 -3.99 -9.82 -7.49
N THR A 123 -4.29 -8.64 -6.97
CA THR A 123 -4.43 -8.41 -5.53
C THR A 123 -5.87 -8.69 -5.12
N TRP A 124 -6.19 -9.96 -4.88
CA TRP A 124 -7.56 -10.40 -4.57
C TRP A 124 -8.13 -9.78 -3.29
N GLY A 125 -7.29 -9.45 -2.31
CA GLY A 125 -7.71 -8.73 -1.10
C GLY A 125 -8.37 -7.38 -1.36
N GLU A 126 -8.01 -6.68 -2.45
CA GLU A 126 -8.66 -5.41 -2.83
C GLU A 126 -10.09 -5.66 -3.35
N ARG A 127 -10.34 -6.79 -4.02
CA ARG A 127 -11.69 -7.20 -4.43
C ARG A 127 -12.55 -7.58 -3.22
N ARG A 128 -12.00 -8.37 -2.28
CA ARG A 128 -12.66 -8.66 -1.01
C ARG A 128 -13.11 -7.37 -0.32
N ASP A 129 -12.19 -6.44 -0.16
CA ASP A 129 -12.46 -5.18 0.55
C ASP A 129 -13.51 -4.33 -0.18
N ARG A 130 -13.51 -4.33 -1.54
CA ARG A 130 -14.54 -3.65 -2.34
C ARG A 130 -15.90 -4.34 -2.21
N GLY A 131 -15.93 -5.65 -2.25
CA GLY A 131 -17.16 -6.43 -2.05
C GLY A 131 -17.79 -6.17 -0.69
N LEU A 132 -16.97 -6.13 0.38
CA LEU A 132 -17.44 -5.78 1.72
C LEU A 132 -17.96 -4.32 1.77
N ALA A 133 -17.28 -3.37 1.15
CA ALA A 133 -17.73 -1.98 1.08
C ALA A 133 -19.04 -1.84 0.28
N HIS A 134 -19.22 -2.57 -0.83
CA HIS A 134 -20.48 -2.64 -1.55
C HIS A 134 -21.61 -3.21 -0.69
N ALA A 135 -21.33 -4.22 0.13
CA ALA A 135 -22.32 -4.77 1.05
C ALA A 135 -22.80 -3.73 2.08
N GLU A 136 -21.90 -2.87 2.58
CA GLU A 136 -22.28 -1.79 3.50
C GLU A 136 -23.08 -0.66 2.81
N LEU A 137 -22.90 -0.47 1.50
CA LEU A 137 -23.70 0.45 0.68
C LEU A 137 -25.07 -0.13 0.25
N GLY A 138 -25.36 -1.40 0.57
CA GLY A 138 -26.56 -2.08 0.10
C GLY A 138 -26.49 -2.52 -1.39
N HIS A 139 -25.34 -2.44 -2.02
CA HIS A 139 -25.09 -2.88 -3.40
C HIS A 139 -24.82 -4.39 -3.42
N ALA A 140 -25.85 -5.19 -3.11
CA ALA A 140 -25.70 -6.63 -2.87
C ALA A 140 -25.20 -7.39 -4.10
N LYS A 141 -25.59 -7.01 -5.32
CA LYS A 141 -25.15 -7.67 -6.56
C LYS A 141 -23.65 -7.48 -6.81
N GLU A 142 -23.16 -6.26 -6.68
CA GLU A 142 -21.75 -5.91 -6.83
C GLU A 142 -20.89 -6.57 -5.75
N ALA A 143 -21.40 -6.61 -4.53
CA ALA A 143 -20.76 -7.30 -3.41
C ALA A 143 -20.59 -8.80 -3.70
N VAL A 144 -21.63 -9.47 -4.18
CA VAL A 144 -21.59 -10.91 -4.52
C VAL A 144 -20.50 -11.17 -5.56
N VAL A 145 -20.44 -10.41 -6.64
CA VAL A 145 -19.44 -10.59 -7.71
C VAL A 145 -18.00 -10.49 -7.20
N ASP A 146 -17.71 -9.50 -6.37
CA ASP A 146 -16.37 -9.30 -5.85
C ASP A 146 -15.98 -10.36 -4.82
N LEU A 147 -16.90 -10.74 -3.92
CA LEU A 147 -16.63 -11.74 -2.89
C LEU A 147 -16.48 -13.15 -3.49
N GLU A 148 -17.25 -13.49 -4.52
CA GLU A 148 -17.08 -14.73 -5.28
C GLU A 148 -15.71 -14.78 -5.97
N ALA A 149 -15.32 -13.69 -6.62
CA ALA A 149 -14.02 -13.60 -7.29
C ALA A 149 -12.86 -13.72 -6.29
N TYR A 150 -13.00 -13.16 -5.08
CA TYR A 150 -12.00 -13.33 -4.02
C TYR A 150 -11.92 -14.80 -3.58
N LEU A 151 -13.05 -15.43 -3.23
CA LEU A 151 -13.09 -16.81 -2.72
C LEU A 151 -12.57 -17.83 -3.74
N ALA A 152 -12.72 -17.55 -5.02
CA ALA A 152 -12.20 -18.43 -6.08
C ALA A 152 -10.65 -18.47 -6.13
N HIS A 153 -9.96 -17.55 -5.45
CA HIS A 153 -8.50 -17.41 -5.49
C HIS A 153 -7.86 -17.34 -4.10
N ALA A 154 -8.67 -17.36 -3.05
CA ALA A 154 -8.17 -17.31 -1.67
C ALA A 154 -7.72 -18.71 -1.22
N GLU A 155 -6.65 -18.74 -0.43
CA GLU A 155 -6.25 -19.92 0.32
C GLU A 155 -7.07 -20.03 1.60
N ASP A 156 -7.21 -21.22 2.17
CA ASP A 156 -8.00 -21.46 3.38
C ASP A 156 -7.51 -20.59 4.57
N GLY A 157 -8.47 -20.07 5.35
CA GLY A 157 -8.17 -19.26 6.54
C GLY A 157 -9.41 -18.56 7.11
N LEU A 158 -9.28 -18.00 8.32
CA LEU A 158 -10.37 -17.30 9.03
C LEU A 158 -11.04 -16.20 8.20
N ASP A 159 -10.30 -15.56 7.34
CA ASP A 159 -10.78 -14.52 6.44
C ASP A 159 -11.73 -15.08 5.36
N VAL A 160 -11.43 -16.26 4.87
CA VAL A 160 -12.25 -16.97 3.87
C VAL A 160 -13.60 -17.37 4.45
N ASP A 161 -13.62 -17.92 5.66
CA ASP A 161 -14.85 -18.32 6.35
C ASP A 161 -15.77 -17.11 6.58
N MET A 162 -15.23 -16.01 7.09
CA MET A 162 -15.98 -14.78 7.31
C MET A 162 -16.58 -14.23 6.02
N VAL A 163 -15.84 -14.26 4.92
CA VAL A 163 -16.29 -13.79 3.61
C VAL A 163 -17.35 -14.72 3.02
N ALA A 164 -17.20 -16.03 3.18
CA ALA A 164 -18.19 -17.03 2.73
C ALA A 164 -19.53 -16.87 3.46
N ASP A 165 -19.50 -16.62 4.76
CA ASP A 165 -20.71 -16.35 5.55
C ASP A 165 -21.40 -15.06 5.10
N ARG A 166 -20.63 -13.99 4.87
CA ARG A 166 -21.18 -12.72 4.37
C ARG A 166 -21.81 -12.88 2.98
N LEU A 167 -21.13 -13.60 2.07
CA LEU A 167 -21.65 -13.92 0.74
C LEU A 167 -22.97 -14.70 0.81
N SER A 168 -23.03 -15.71 1.68
CA SER A 168 -24.23 -16.50 1.89
C SER A 168 -25.42 -15.65 2.39
N ALA A 169 -25.16 -14.70 3.27
CA ALA A 169 -26.18 -13.75 3.74
C ALA A 169 -26.68 -12.84 2.62
N LEU A 170 -25.77 -12.30 1.79
CA LEU A 170 -26.11 -11.46 0.65
C LEU A 170 -26.96 -12.19 -0.39
N ARG A 171 -26.63 -13.44 -0.71
CA ARG A 171 -27.41 -14.26 -1.65
C ARG A 171 -28.83 -14.50 -1.16
N ARG A 172 -29.03 -14.74 0.16
CA ARG A 172 -30.37 -14.87 0.73
C ARG A 172 -31.20 -13.59 0.65
N SER A 173 -30.56 -12.42 0.69
CA SER A 173 -31.26 -11.14 0.56
C SER A 173 -31.66 -10.79 -0.88
N LEU A 174 -31.12 -11.48 -1.88
CA LEU A 174 -31.39 -11.28 -3.29
C LEU A 174 -32.41 -12.27 -3.86
N SER A 175 -32.71 -13.32 -3.10
CA SER A 175 -33.71 -14.34 -3.43
C SER A 175 -35.09 -13.96 -2.91
#